data_36d67282d628e3b4a6ca2540ae1d03bb
#
_entry.id   36d67282d628e3b4a6ca2540ae1d03bb
#
_cell.length_a   1.000
_cell.length_b   1.000
_cell.length_c   1.000
_cell.angle_alpha   90.00
_cell.angle_beta   90.00
_cell.angle_gamma   90.00
#
_symmetry.space_group_name_H-M   'P 1'
#
loop_
_entity.id
_entity.type
_entity.pdbx_description
1 polymer ?
#
loop_
_entity_poly.entity_id
_entity_poly.type
_entity_poly.pdbx_seq_one_letter_code
_entity_poly.pdbx_strand_id
1 'polypeptide(L)'
;MIARLDVKGENLIKGIHMEGLRIIGDPQEYSKRYYAEGADEIVYIDLVASLYGRSNLREIVTRACEEVFIPMTVGGGIRGIDDAKALLEAGADKVAVNTAAVNNPHLLSELSSEFGAQCVVLNIEARQHSTDKWEVLTECGRQLTGLDVREWLDIAQAHGIGEILVTSVDRDGGKVGFDDALIACICAHSSVPVIASGGFGSLHDGCVAFEKGADAIAVGAVLHASDMSVSQIKAHLTMHQYEMRNVS
;
A
#
# COMPACT_ATOMS: atom_id res chain seq x y z
N MET A 1 -5.35 1.21 -10.80
CA MET A 1 -4.79 2.46 -10.20
C MET A 1 -5.38 2.67 -8.82
N ILE A 2 -4.53 2.64 -7.79
CA ILE A 2 -4.91 2.70 -6.37
C ILE A 2 -4.47 4.06 -5.81
N ALA A 3 -5.35 4.75 -5.08
CA ALA A 3 -4.97 5.94 -4.35
C ALA A 3 -4.56 5.57 -2.92
N ARG A 4 -3.31 5.90 -2.54
CA ARG A 4 -2.75 5.60 -1.22
C ARG A 4 -2.81 6.83 -0.32
N LEU A 5 -3.39 6.65 0.86
CA LEU A 5 -3.53 7.66 1.89
C LEU A 5 -2.81 7.20 3.17
N ASP A 6 -1.70 7.83 3.47
CA ASP A 6 -0.99 7.62 4.73
C ASP A 6 -1.66 8.47 5.82
N VAL A 7 -2.01 7.89 6.96
CA VAL A 7 -2.74 8.58 8.01
C VAL A 7 -2.02 8.55 9.37
N LYS A 8 -2.35 9.54 10.21
CA LYS A 8 -1.94 9.61 11.61
C LYS A 8 -3.07 10.23 12.43
N GLY A 9 -3.67 9.43 13.31
CA GLY A 9 -4.89 9.84 13.98
C GLY A 9 -5.98 10.12 12.94
N GLU A 10 -6.58 11.30 12.98
CA GLU A 10 -7.65 11.73 12.07
C GLU A 10 -7.12 12.44 10.80
N ASN A 11 -5.82 12.56 10.63
CA ASN A 11 -5.23 13.38 9.58
C ASN A 11 -4.60 12.55 8.48
N LEU A 12 -4.81 12.97 7.23
CA LEU A 12 -3.99 12.60 6.10
C LEU A 12 -2.62 13.24 6.27
N ILE A 13 -1.58 12.46 6.11
CA ILE A 13 -0.20 12.89 6.25
C ILE A 13 0.64 12.50 5.04
N LYS A 14 1.76 13.15 4.83
CA LYS A 14 2.81 12.70 3.90
C LYS A 14 4.17 13.17 4.39
N GLY A 15 5.16 12.31 4.20
CA GLY A 15 6.58 12.56 4.40
C GLY A 15 7.39 12.20 3.17
N ILE A 16 8.70 12.23 3.32
CA ILE A 16 9.67 11.70 2.36
C ILE A 16 10.40 10.56 3.07
N HIS A 17 10.56 9.42 2.40
CA HIS A 17 11.16 8.20 2.97
C HIS A 17 10.45 7.75 4.26
N MET A 18 9.12 7.96 4.32
CA MET A 18 8.28 7.72 5.50
C MET A 18 8.67 8.55 6.74
N GLU A 19 9.48 9.60 6.57
CA GLU A 19 9.93 10.51 7.62
C GLU A 19 9.44 11.94 7.39
N GLY A 20 9.60 12.82 8.40
CA GLY A 20 9.22 14.22 8.28
C GLY A 20 7.72 14.42 8.01
N LEU A 21 6.86 13.62 8.62
CA LEU A 21 5.43 13.58 8.37
C LEU A 21 4.76 14.94 8.59
N ARG A 22 4.09 15.44 7.57
CA ARG A 22 3.32 16.70 7.60
C ARG A 22 1.85 16.40 7.38
N ILE A 23 0.97 17.13 8.05
CA ILE A 23 -0.47 17.08 7.83
C ILE A 23 -0.77 17.70 6.46
N ILE A 24 -1.58 16.98 5.68
CA ILE A 24 -2.05 17.38 4.34
C ILE A 24 -3.52 17.82 4.41
N GLY A 25 -4.35 17.11 5.17
CA GLY A 25 -5.78 17.41 5.27
C GLY A 25 -6.60 16.29 5.91
N ASP A 26 -7.91 16.27 5.63
CA ASP A 26 -8.84 15.22 6.06
C ASP A 26 -8.78 14.03 5.07
N PRO A 27 -8.47 12.81 5.51
CA PRO A 27 -8.40 11.65 4.64
C PRO A 27 -9.74 11.35 3.93
N GLN A 28 -10.89 11.71 4.50
CA GLN A 28 -12.20 11.50 3.86
C GLN A 28 -12.40 12.42 2.65
N GLU A 29 -12.04 13.70 2.77
CA GLU A 29 -12.14 14.64 1.64
C GLU A 29 -11.27 14.18 0.46
N TYR A 30 -10.07 13.69 0.76
CA TYR A 30 -9.15 13.22 -0.26
C TYR A 30 -9.59 11.90 -0.89
N SER A 31 -10.07 10.92 -0.13
CA SER A 31 -10.58 9.66 -0.69
C SER A 31 -11.81 9.87 -1.56
N LYS A 32 -12.73 10.74 -1.15
CA LYS A 32 -13.90 11.14 -1.94
C LYS A 32 -13.48 11.79 -3.27
N ARG A 33 -12.48 12.68 -3.22
CA ARG A 33 -11.92 13.30 -4.43
C ARG A 33 -11.33 12.23 -5.36
N TYR A 34 -10.51 11.31 -4.86
CA TYR A 34 -9.88 10.28 -5.68
C TYR A 34 -10.90 9.29 -6.23
N TYR A 35 -11.93 8.96 -5.46
CA TYR A 35 -13.05 8.17 -5.95
C TYR A 35 -13.76 8.87 -7.11
N ALA A 36 -14.08 10.15 -6.98
CA ALA A 36 -14.70 10.95 -8.04
C ALA A 36 -13.80 11.11 -9.28
N GLU A 37 -12.47 11.13 -9.11
CA GLU A 37 -11.49 11.14 -10.19
C GLU A 37 -11.30 9.78 -10.85
N GLY A 38 -11.90 8.71 -10.31
CA GLY A 38 -11.90 7.36 -10.90
C GLY A 38 -10.84 6.41 -10.38
N ALA A 39 -10.39 6.54 -9.14
CA ALA A 39 -9.56 5.52 -8.49
C ALA A 39 -10.29 4.16 -8.51
N ASP A 40 -9.54 3.09 -8.64
CA ASP A 40 -10.09 1.73 -8.66
C ASP A 40 -10.14 1.10 -7.26
N GLU A 41 -9.27 1.56 -6.36
CA GLU A 41 -9.17 1.14 -4.97
C GLU A 41 -8.55 2.27 -4.12
N ILE A 42 -8.86 2.29 -2.84
CA ILE A 42 -8.22 3.14 -1.82
C ILE A 42 -7.38 2.27 -0.90
N VAL A 43 -6.17 2.72 -0.58
CA VAL A 43 -5.33 2.12 0.48
C VAL A 43 -5.12 3.15 1.59
N TYR A 44 -5.53 2.82 2.81
CA TYR A 44 -5.21 3.58 4.03
C TYR A 44 -4.12 2.88 4.82
N ILE A 45 -3.03 3.59 5.14
CA ILE A 45 -1.95 3.08 5.99
C ILE A 45 -1.75 4.03 7.19
N ASP A 46 -2.01 3.55 8.40
CA ASP A 46 -1.65 4.29 9.61
C ASP A 46 -0.16 4.10 9.90
N LEU A 47 0.63 5.15 9.63
CA LEU A 47 2.10 5.12 9.77
C LEU A 47 2.61 5.19 11.22
N VAL A 48 1.72 5.29 12.20
CA VAL A 48 2.12 5.43 13.61
C VAL A 48 1.43 4.44 14.56
N ALA A 49 0.47 3.66 14.07
CA ALA A 49 -0.30 2.76 14.91
C ALA A 49 0.57 1.67 15.56
N SER A 50 1.55 1.12 14.86
CA SER A 50 2.50 0.15 15.42
C SER A 50 3.31 0.73 16.57
N LEU A 51 3.68 2.00 16.49
CA LEU A 51 4.49 2.70 17.49
C LEU A 51 3.71 3.07 18.75
N TYR A 52 2.44 3.47 18.60
CA TYR A 52 1.63 3.98 19.72
C TYR A 52 0.59 2.98 20.25
N GLY A 53 0.43 1.83 19.60
CA GLY A 53 -0.49 0.78 20.02
C GLY A 53 -1.97 1.13 19.91
N ARG A 54 -2.32 2.18 19.16
CA ARG A 54 -3.70 2.65 18.91
C ARG A 54 -3.81 3.22 17.51
N SER A 55 -4.96 3.04 16.87
CA SER A 55 -5.26 3.54 15.53
C SER A 55 -6.70 4.07 15.47
N ASN A 56 -6.92 5.09 14.66
CA ASN A 56 -8.24 5.63 14.34
C ASN A 56 -8.77 5.08 13.01
N LEU A 57 -8.13 4.06 12.43
CA LEU A 57 -8.49 3.50 11.14
C LEU A 57 -9.95 3.05 11.07
N ARG A 58 -10.47 2.45 12.15
CA ARG A 58 -11.88 2.03 12.19
C ARG A 58 -12.84 3.18 11.92
N GLU A 59 -12.62 4.34 12.54
CA GLU A 59 -13.46 5.53 12.37
C GLU A 59 -13.29 6.13 10.96
N ILE A 60 -12.06 6.18 10.46
CA ILE A 60 -11.76 6.63 9.09
C ILE A 60 -12.48 5.76 8.07
N VAL A 61 -12.38 4.43 8.20
CA VAL A 61 -13.03 3.47 7.29
C VAL A 61 -14.55 3.60 7.33
N THR A 62 -15.14 3.62 8.54
CA THR A 62 -16.58 3.77 8.70
C THR A 62 -17.11 5.04 8.00
N ARG A 63 -16.42 6.16 8.17
CA ARG A 63 -16.78 7.42 7.50
C ARG A 63 -16.58 7.35 5.98
N ALA A 64 -15.48 6.72 5.53
CA ALA A 64 -15.19 6.59 4.10
C ALA A 64 -16.25 5.75 3.38
N CYS A 65 -16.77 4.69 3.99
CA CYS A 65 -17.82 3.83 3.41
C CYS A 65 -19.15 4.55 3.15
N GLU A 66 -19.38 5.71 3.74
CA GLU A 66 -20.59 6.51 3.49
C GLU A 66 -20.58 7.16 2.08
N GLU A 67 -19.40 7.41 1.52
CA GLU A 67 -19.25 8.21 0.29
C GLU A 67 -18.32 7.58 -0.78
N VAL A 68 -17.59 6.52 -0.43
CA VAL A 68 -16.61 5.85 -1.31
C VAL A 68 -17.05 4.40 -1.52
N PHE A 69 -17.36 4.04 -2.76
CA PHE A 69 -17.92 2.72 -3.13
C PHE A 69 -16.99 1.91 -4.03
N ILE A 70 -15.70 1.96 -3.74
CA ILE A 70 -14.65 1.15 -4.34
C ILE A 70 -13.91 0.39 -3.25
N PRO A 71 -13.23 -0.73 -3.57
CA PRO A 71 -12.52 -1.52 -2.57
C PRO A 71 -11.56 -0.70 -1.72
N MET A 72 -11.50 -1.01 -0.42
CA MET A 72 -10.61 -0.39 0.54
C MET A 72 -9.70 -1.41 1.19
N THR A 73 -8.39 -1.21 1.01
CA THR A 73 -7.36 -1.92 1.77
C THR A 73 -6.90 -1.05 2.94
N VAL A 74 -6.83 -1.63 4.12
CA VAL A 74 -6.51 -0.88 5.35
C VAL A 74 -5.38 -1.55 6.11
N GLY A 75 -4.35 -0.79 6.47
CA GLY A 75 -3.18 -1.30 7.18
C GLY A 75 -2.63 -0.35 8.24
N GLY A 76 -1.79 -0.89 9.10
CA GLY A 76 -1.18 -0.20 10.23
C GLY A 76 -1.81 -0.60 11.57
N GLY A 77 -0.96 -1.09 12.48
CA GLY A 77 -1.36 -1.45 13.83
C GLY A 77 -2.11 -2.79 13.99
N ILE A 78 -2.27 -3.57 12.93
CA ILE A 78 -2.90 -4.90 12.99
C ILE A 78 -1.92 -5.88 13.65
N ARG A 79 -2.31 -6.46 14.78
CA ARG A 79 -1.49 -7.37 15.59
C ARG A 79 -2.08 -8.78 15.72
N GLY A 80 -3.34 -8.95 15.33
CA GLY A 80 -4.04 -10.21 15.42
C GLY A 80 -5.38 -10.19 14.69
N ILE A 81 -6.11 -11.30 14.81
CA ILE A 81 -7.42 -11.52 14.17
C ILE A 81 -8.43 -10.46 14.59
N ASP A 82 -8.48 -10.10 15.87
CA ASP A 82 -9.49 -9.14 16.38
C ASP A 82 -9.30 -7.74 15.78
N ASP A 83 -8.04 -7.28 15.60
CA ASP A 83 -7.75 -6.00 14.96
C ASP A 83 -8.21 -6.02 13.48
N ALA A 84 -7.90 -7.10 12.75
CA ALA A 84 -8.30 -7.27 11.36
C ALA A 84 -9.83 -7.34 11.22
N LYS A 85 -10.50 -8.14 12.07
CA LYS A 85 -11.95 -8.28 12.11
C LYS A 85 -12.64 -6.94 12.33
N ALA A 86 -12.15 -6.14 13.28
CA ALA A 86 -12.72 -4.82 13.56
C ALA A 86 -12.66 -3.86 12.36
N LEU A 87 -11.60 -3.96 11.51
CA LEU A 87 -11.48 -3.16 10.30
C LEU A 87 -12.37 -3.66 9.17
N LEU A 88 -12.46 -4.99 8.98
CA LEU A 88 -13.36 -5.60 7.98
C LEU A 88 -14.84 -5.33 8.34
N GLU A 89 -15.22 -5.45 9.61
CA GLU A 89 -16.56 -5.08 10.08
C GLU A 89 -16.87 -3.58 9.93
N ALA A 90 -15.86 -2.72 9.95
CA ALA A 90 -16.02 -1.29 9.69
C ALA A 90 -16.23 -0.97 8.21
N GLY A 91 -16.00 -1.95 7.31
CA GLY A 91 -16.22 -1.84 5.87
C GLY A 91 -14.96 -1.90 4.99
N ALA A 92 -13.79 -2.24 5.56
CA ALA A 92 -12.63 -2.56 4.75
C ALA A 92 -12.84 -3.88 3.97
N ASP A 93 -12.36 -3.96 2.75
CA ASP A 93 -12.38 -5.19 1.94
C ASP A 93 -11.15 -6.06 2.20
N LYS A 94 -10.01 -5.43 2.48
CA LYS A 94 -8.73 -6.10 2.70
C LYS A 94 -7.97 -5.47 3.86
N VAL A 95 -7.12 -6.25 4.49
CA VAL A 95 -6.21 -5.79 5.56
C VAL A 95 -4.76 -5.95 5.14
N ALA A 96 -3.95 -4.91 5.34
CA ALA A 96 -2.52 -4.92 5.00
C ALA A 96 -1.66 -5.05 6.25
N VAL A 97 -0.78 -6.06 6.30
CA VAL A 97 0.03 -6.42 7.46
C VAL A 97 1.52 -6.38 7.11
N ASN A 98 2.33 -5.79 7.99
CA ASN A 98 3.80 -5.78 7.90
C ASN A 98 4.41 -6.22 9.24
N THR A 99 4.64 -5.31 10.18
CA THR A 99 5.40 -5.52 11.43
C THR A 99 4.98 -6.78 12.18
N ALA A 100 3.68 -7.00 12.36
CA ALA A 100 3.18 -8.17 13.08
C ALA A 100 3.45 -9.48 12.34
N ALA A 101 3.35 -9.47 11.00
CA ALA A 101 3.64 -10.64 10.17
C ALA A 101 5.13 -10.98 10.16
N VAL A 102 6.03 -9.97 10.11
CA VAL A 102 7.47 -10.19 10.22
C VAL A 102 7.84 -10.81 11.58
N ASN A 103 7.22 -10.33 12.66
CA ASN A 103 7.46 -10.84 14.00
C ASN A 103 6.85 -12.24 14.24
N ASN A 104 5.74 -12.55 13.57
CA ASN A 104 5.06 -13.83 13.64
C ASN A 104 4.38 -14.16 12.29
N PRO A 105 5.07 -14.88 11.38
CA PRO A 105 4.52 -15.25 10.07
C PRO A 105 3.23 -16.08 10.12
N HIS A 106 3.01 -16.84 11.21
CA HIS A 106 1.77 -17.61 11.39
C HIS A 106 0.51 -16.73 11.40
N LEU A 107 0.62 -15.46 11.78
CA LEU A 107 -0.49 -14.51 11.70
C LEU A 107 -1.10 -14.45 10.30
N LEU A 108 -0.29 -14.55 9.24
CA LEU A 108 -0.80 -14.57 7.86
C LEU A 108 -1.71 -15.78 7.61
N SER A 109 -1.32 -16.97 8.09
CA SER A 109 -2.16 -18.19 7.99
C SER A 109 -3.45 -18.07 8.81
N GLU A 110 -3.37 -17.47 9.99
CA GLU A 110 -4.55 -17.26 10.84
C GLU A 110 -5.54 -16.32 10.17
N LEU A 111 -5.07 -15.18 9.64
CA LEU A 111 -5.89 -14.22 8.89
C LEU A 111 -6.48 -14.83 7.62
N SER A 112 -5.65 -15.56 6.86
CA SER A 112 -6.09 -16.23 5.63
C SER A 112 -7.12 -17.33 5.89
N SER A 113 -6.99 -18.05 6.99
CA SER A 113 -7.96 -19.10 7.37
C SER A 113 -9.29 -18.52 7.84
N GLU A 114 -9.27 -17.38 8.54
CA GLU A 114 -10.47 -16.74 9.10
C GLU A 114 -11.24 -15.94 8.04
N PHE A 115 -10.52 -15.15 7.20
CA PHE A 115 -11.14 -14.19 6.28
C PHE A 115 -10.98 -14.53 4.80
N GLY A 116 -10.18 -15.53 4.48
CA GLY A 116 -9.78 -15.87 3.11
C GLY A 116 -8.50 -15.12 2.69
N ALA A 117 -7.65 -15.79 1.92
CA ALA A 117 -6.38 -15.22 1.45
C ALA A 117 -6.57 -13.89 0.70
N GLN A 118 -7.65 -13.75 -0.08
CA GLN A 118 -7.98 -12.54 -0.85
C GLN A 118 -8.18 -11.29 0.03
N CYS A 119 -8.43 -11.44 1.34
CA CYS A 119 -8.53 -10.34 2.28
C CYS A 119 -7.18 -9.94 2.91
N VAL A 120 -6.11 -10.71 2.66
CA VAL A 120 -4.80 -10.52 3.31
C VAL A 120 -3.80 -9.95 2.31
N VAL A 121 -3.40 -8.70 2.53
CA VAL A 121 -2.36 -8.00 1.76
C VAL A 121 -1.06 -8.00 2.57
N LEU A 122 0.00 -8.58 2.01
CA LEU A 122 1.33 -8.45 2.57
C LEU A 122 1.89 -7.06 2.25
N ASN A 123 2.03 -6.20 3.26
CA ASN A 123 2.68 -4.90 3.09
C ASN A 123 4.18 -5.05 3.34
N ILE A 124 4.98 -4.93 2.28
CA ILE A 124 6.44 -4.96 2.34
C ILE A 124 6.97 -3.52 2.25
N GLU A 125 7.65 -3.08 3.28
CA GLU A 125 8.45 -1.85 3.26
C GLU A 125 9.90 -2.26 3.06
N ALA A 126 10.51 -1.85 1.95
CA ALA A 126 11.83 -2.30 1.55
C ALA A 126 12.81 -1.15 1.38
N ARG A 127 14.05 -1.35 1.82
CA ARG A 127 15.18 -0.43 1.62
C ARG A 127 16.31 -1.15 0.93
N GLN A 128 16.90 -0.52 -0.08
CA GLN A 128 18.07 -1.07 -0.75
C GLN A 128 19.30 -0.94 0.15
N HIS A 129 19.98 -2.06 0.41
CA HIS A 129 21.19 -2.03 1.21
C HIS A 129 22.46 -2.30 0.37
N SER A 130 22.33 -2.94 -0.81
CA SER A 130 23.39 -3.12 -1.80
C SER A 130 22.75 -3.39 -3.18
N THR A 131 23.57 -3.49 -4.24
CA THR A 131 23.08 -3.76 -5.59
C THR A 131 22.23 -5.03 -5.61
N ASP A 132 21.01 -4.93 -6.11
CA ASP A 132 20.00 -6.01 -6.23
C ASP A 132 19.68 -6.73 -4.92
N LYS A 133 19.83 -6.04 -3.78
CA LYS A 133 19.46 -6.55 -2.45
C LYS A 133 18.67 -5.50 -1.66
N TRP A 134 17.52 -5.91 -1.17
CA TRP A 134 16.65 -5.09 -0.34
C TRP A 134 16.37 -5.79 0.98
N GLU A 135 16.37 -5.02 2.03
CA GLU A 135 16.01 -5.43 3.36
C GLU A 135 14.59 -5.04 3.68
N VAL A 136 13.83 -5.94 4.29
CA VAL A 136 12.50 -5.67 4.83
C VAL A 136 12.62 -4.79 6.06
N LEU A 137 11.78 -3.75 6.14
CA LEU A 137 11.67 -2.89 7.30
C LEU A 137 10.34 -3.08 8.00
N THR A 138 10.35 -2.84 9.31
CA THR A 138 9.15 -2.78 10.16
C THR A 138 9.01 -1.38 10.75
N GLU A 139 7.96 -1.19 11.58
CA GLU A 139 7.68 0.07 12.25
C GLU A 139 7.65 1.27 11.31
N CYS A 140 6.95 1.10 10.16
CA CYS A 140 6.81 2.13 9.12
C CYS A 140 8.16 2.61 8.59
N GLY A 141 8.98 1.68 8.13
CA GLY A 141 10.27 1.95 7.50
C GLY A 141 11.40 2.34 8.46
N ARG A 142 11.20 2.22 9.78
CA ARG A 142 12.17 2.70 10.79
C ARG A 142 13.09 1.62 11.31
N GLN A 143 12.61 0.38 11.40
CA GLN A 143 13.39 -0.71 11.99
C GLN A 143 13.90 -1.67 10.92
N LEU A 144 15.21 -1.85 10.87
CA LEU A 144 15.88 -2.87 10.08
C LEU A 144 15.62 -4.25 10.69
N THR A 145 15.35 -5.24 9.84
CA THR A 145 15.05 -6.61 10.29
C THR A 145 16.17 -7.60 10.01
N GLY A 146 17.12 -7.25 9.14
CA GLY A 146 18.13 -8.16 8.60
C GLY A 146 17.58 -9.19 7.59
N LEU A 147 16.29 -9.11 7.25
CA LEU A 147 15.61 -10.09 6.41
C LEU A 147 15.63 -9.62 4.94
N ASP A 148 16.15 -10.45 4.04
CA ASP A 148 16.08 -10.19 2.59
C ASP A 148 14.63 -10.27 2.10
N VAL A 149 14.27 -9.39 1.17
CA VAL A 149 12.90 -9.30 0.64
C VAL A 149 12.46 -10.62 -0.03
N ARG A 150 13.35 -11.34 -0.70
CA ARG A 150 13.01 -12.62 -1.37
C ARG A 150 12.75 -13.72 -0.34
N GLU A 151 13.60 -13.81 0.68
CA GLU A 151 13.41 -14.78 1.78
C GLU A 151 12.09 -14.52 2.50
N TRP A 152 11.78 -13.25 2.75
CA TRP A 152 10.50 -12.87 3.37
C TRP A 152 9.30 -13.21 2.49
N LEU A 153 9.41 -12.98 1.18
CA LEU A 153 8.36 -13.30 0.23
C LEU A 153 8.06 -14.80 0.20
N ASP A 154 9.09 -15.65 0.16
CA ASP A 154 8.92 -17.10 0.17
C ASP A 154 8.21 -17.57 1.46
N ILE A 155 8.61 -17.04 2.61
CA ILE A 155 7.96 -17.33 3.90
C ILE A 155 6.49 -16.89 3.87
N ALA A 156 6.20 -15.66 3.46
CA ALA A 156 4.87 -15.11 3.51
C ALA A 156 3.89 -15.82 2.55
N GLN A 157 4.34 -16.18 1.34
CA GLN A 157 3.51 -16.91 0.38
C GLN A 157 3.13 -18.31 0.88
N ALA A 158 4.03 -18.98 1.61
CA ALA A 158 3.73 -20.28 2.22
C ALA A 158 2.62 -20.18 3.29
N HIS A 159 2.34 -18.98 3.81
CA HIS A 159 1.28 -18.70 4.78
C HIS A 159 -0.05 -18.22 4.17
N GLY A 160 -0.16 -18.12 2.84
CA GLY A 160 -1.44 -17.89 2.17
C GLY A 160 -1.89 -16.43 2.10
N ILE A 161 -1.04 -15.55 1.60
CA ILE A 161 -1.38 -14.16 1.27
C ILE A 161 -2.12 -14.07 -0.07
N GLY A 162 -2.93 -13.01 -0.26
CA GLY A 162 -3.70 -12.77 -1.49
C GLY A 162 -3.11 -11.73 -2.42
N GLU A 163 -2.41 -10.73 -1.88
CA GLU A 163 -1.77 -9.64 -2.63
C GLU A 163 -0.52 -9.15 -1.91
N ILE A 164 0.36 -8.48 -2.63
CA ILE A 164 1.54 -7.80 -2.09
C ILE A 164 1.47 -6.32 -2.40
N LEU A 165 1.58 -5.48 -1.37
CA LEU A 165 1.83 -4.05 -1.50
C LEU A 165 3.31 -3.81 -1.18
N VAL A 166 4.15 -3.57 -2.20
CA VAL A 166 5.56 -3.30 -1.99
C VAL A 166 5.85 -1.80 -2.08
N THR A 167 6.48 -1.26 -1.04
CA THR A 167 6.88 0.15 -0.96
C THR A 167 8.40 0.28 -0.86
N SER A 168 9.02 0.92 -1.85
CA SER A 168 10.42 1.34 -1.71
C SER A 168 10.50 2.55 -0.78
N VAL A 169 11.08 2.36 0.41
CA VAL A 169 11.26 3.44 1.39
C VAL A 169 12.21 4.51 0.84
N ASP A 170 13.24 4.11 0.09
CA ASP A 170 14.22 5.03 -0.51
C ASP A 170 13.60 5.96 -1.57
N ARG A 171 12.46 5.59 -2.12
CA ARG A 171 11.75 6.36 -3.16
C ARG A 171 10.50 7.06 -2.64
N ASP A 172 9.92 6.59 -1.51
CA ASP A 172 8.63 7.07 -1.02
C ASP A 172 8.63 8.58 -0.79
N GLY A 173 7.61 9.25 -1.33
CA GLY A 173 7.42 10.70 -1.24
C GLY A 173 8.38 11.54 -2.10
N GLY A 174 9.45 10.93 -2.65
CA GLY A 174 10.51 11.61 -3.39
C GLY A 174 10.13 12.05 -4.81
N LYS A 175 9.09 11.44 -5.40
CA LYS A 175 8.64 11.70 -6.80
C LYS A 175 9.76 11.51 -7.84
N VAL A 176 10.61 10.51 -7.65
CA VAL A 176 11.83 10.25 -8.46
C VAL A 176 11.73 8.98 -9.31
N GLY A 177 10.53 8.45 -9.48
CA GLY A 177 10.25 7.15 -10.11
C GLY A 177 10.24 6.02 -9.10
N PHE A 178 9.56 4.93 -9.45
CA PHE A 178 9.56 3.70 -8.65
C PHE A 178 10.96 3.08 -8.56
N ASP A 179 11.14 2.13 -7.65
CA ASP A 179 12.30 1.23 -7.63
C ASP A 179 12.04 0.06 -8.58
N ASP A 180 12.39 0.25 -9.85
CA ASP A 180 12.12 -0.70 -10.94
C ASP A 180 12.76 -2.07 -10.70
N ALA A 181 13.94 -2.08 -10.10
CA ALA A 181 14.65 -3.31 -9.79
C ALA A 181 13.99 -4.09 -8.65
N LEU A 182 13.50 -3.38 -7.62
CA LEU A 182 12.70 -3.98 -6.54
C LEU A 182 11.40 -4.58 -7.08
N ILE A 183 10.66 -3.83 -7.91
CA ILE A 183 9.41 -4.31 -8.53
C ILE A 183 9.69 -5.57 -9.34
N ALA A 184 10.65 -5.55 -10.25
CA ALA A 184 11.01 -6.71 -11.05
C ALA A 184 11.42 -7.91 -10.19
N CYS A 185 12.17 -7.68 -9.11
CA CYS A 185 12.57 -8.72 -8.17
C CYS A 185 11.36 -9.38 -7.49
N ILE A 186 10.43 -8.58 -6.96
CA ILE A 186 9.23 -9.09 -6.30
C ILE A 186 8.32 -9.81 -7.30
N CYS A 187 8.03 -9.22 -8.45
CA CYS A 187 7.16 -9.82 -9.47
C CYS A 187 7.69 -11.14 -10.01
N ALA A 188 9.01 -11.28 -10.16
CA ALA A 188 9.63 -12.53 -10.60
C ALA A 188 9.50 -13.69 -9.60
N HIS A 189 9.29 -13.39 -8.30
CA HIS A 189 9.18 -14.37 -7.22
C HIS A 189 7.76 -14.50 -6.66
N SER A 190 6.85 -13.61 -7.06
CA SER A 190 5.47 -13.61 -6.56
C SER A 190 4.59 -14.59 -7.32
N SER A 191 3.73 -15.30 -6.58
CA SER A 191 2.62 -16.10 -7.10
C SER A 191 1.25 -15.40 -6.98
N VAL A 192 1.23 -14.18 -6.42
CA VAL A 192 0.02 -13.37 -6.21
C VAL A 192 0.23 -11.96 -6.79
N PRO A 193 -0.84 -11.20 -7.03
CA PRO A 193 -0.74 -9.84 -7.57
C PRO A 193 0.16 -8.92 -6.74
N VAL A 194 0.92 -8.07 -7.46
CA VAL A 194 1.88 -7.11 -6.87
C VAL A 194 1.45 -5.68 -7.15
N ILE A 195 1.31 -4.91 -6.09
CA ILE A 195 1.02 -3.47 -6.10
C ILE A 195 2.30 -2.70 -5.84
N ALA A 196 2.78 -1.96 -6.83
CA ALA A 196 3.97 -1.12 -6.70
C ALA A 196 3.66 0.21 -6.01
N SER A 197 4.47 0.60 -5.03
CA SER A 197 4.31 1.85 -4.27
C SER A 197 5.65 2.50 -3.92
N GLY A 198 5.62 3.82 -3.71
CA GLY A 198 6.79 4.63 -3.32
C GLY A 198 7.62 5.12 -4.51
N GLY A 199 7.56 6.44 -4.77
CA GLY A 199 8.40 7.09 -5.77
C GLY A 199 7.69 7.69 -6.99
N PHE A 200 6.46 7.29 -7.31
CA PHE A 200 5.73 7.81 -8.48
C PHE A 200 5.83 9.34 -8.58
N GLY A 201 6.35 9.86 -9.70
CA GLY A 201 6.61 11.28 -9.93
C GLY A 201 6.22 11.76 -11.32
N SER A 202 6.17 10.87 -12.31
CA SER A 202 5.79 11.16 -13.70
C SER A 202 4.78 10.17 -14.24
N LEU A 203 4.03 10.56 -15.26
CA LEU A 203 3.05 9.67 -15.91
C LEU A 203 3.70 8.41 -16.48
N HIS A 204 4.95 8.51 -16.93
CA HIS A 204 5.69 7.37 -17.49
C HIS A 204 6.04 6.30 -16.45
N ASP A 205 6.17 6.67 -15.19
CA ASP A 205 6.54 5.72 -14.12
C ASP A 205 5.52 4.57 -13.98
N GLY A 206 4.23 4.86 -14.24
CA GLY A 206 3.20 3.83 -14.24
C GLY A 206 3.41 2.79 -15.35
N CYS A 207 3.82 3.21 -16.56
CA CYS A 207 4.14 2.30 -17.64
C CYS A 207 5.33 1.42 -17.28
N VAL A 208 6.38 2.01 -16.72
CA VAL A 208 7.58 1.27 -16.28
C VAL A 208 7.23 0.24 -15.22
N ALA A 209 6.39 0.58 -14.22
CA ALA A 209 5.97 -0.38 -13.19
C ALA A 209 5.28 -1.61 -13.79
N PHE A 210 4.36 -1.41 -14.75
CA PHE A 210 3.70 -2.52 -15.44
C PHE A 210 4.65 -3.32 -16.35
N GLU A 211 5.59 -2.68 -17.02
CA GLU A 211 6.65 -3.36 -17.77
C GLU A 211 7.54 -4.24 -16.88
N LYS A 212 7.69 -3.88 -15.60
CA LYS A 212 8.43 -4.66 -14.59
C LYS A 212 7.57 -5.77 -13.96
N GLY A 213 6.30 -5.89 -14.33
CA GLY A 213 5.42 -6.96 -13.93
C GLY A 213 4.44 -6.62 -12.82
N ALA A 214 4.36 -5.37 -12.36
CA ALA A 214 3.35 -4.97 -11.38
C ALA A 214 1.93 -5.12 -11.96
N ASP A 215 0.99 -5.60 -11.14
CA ASP A 215 -0.43 -5.71 -11.50
C ASP A 215 -1.20 -4.41 -11.23
N ALA A 216 -0.70 -3.61 -10.28
CA ALA A 216 -1.28 -2.31 -9.94
C ALA A 216 -0.21 -1.34 -9.43
N ILE A 217 -0.56 -0.06 -9.42
CA ILE A 217 0.25 1.00 -8.80
C ILE A 217 -0.55 1.71 -7.71
N ALA A 218 0.09 1.95 -6.56
CA ALA A 218 -0.46 2.74 -5.46
C ALA A 218 0.28 4.10 -5.38
N VAL A 219 -0.47 5.18 -5.57
CA VAL A 219 0.06 6.53 -5.73
C VAL A 219 -0.48 7.45 -4.65
N GLY A 220 0.37 8.25 -4.03
CA GLY A 220 0.00 9.18 -2.96
C GLY A 220 0.55 10.60 -3.20
N ALA A 221 1.85 10.79 -3.11
CA ALA A 221 2.49 12.12 -3.03
C ALA A 221 2.08 13.11 -4.14
N VAL A 222 2.04 12.68 -5.40
CA VAL A 222 1.65 13.55 -6.53
C VAL A 222 0.15 13.89 -6.51
N LEU A 223 -0.70 12.97 -6.05
CA LEU A 223 -2.13 13.18 -5.90
C LEU A 223 -2.42 14.19 -4.77
N HIS A 224 -1.73 14.05 -3.63
CA HIS A 224 -1.90 14.95 -2.49
C HIS A 224 -1.43 16.36 -2.81
N ALA A 225 -0.35 16.50 -3.56
CA ALA A 225 0.18 17.80 -4.01
C ALA A 225 -0.64 18.42 -5.17
N SER A 226 -1.61 17.68 -5.73
CA SER A 226 -2.37 18.07 -6.91
C SER A 226 -1.48 18.31 -8.15
N ASP A 227 -0.32 17.66 -8.22
CA ASP A 227 0.55 17.71 -9.39
C ASP A 227 -0.09 16.96 -10.57
N MET A 228 -0.83 15.88 -10.25
CA MET A 228 -1.57 15.06 -11.21
C MET A 228 -2.87 14.58 -10.58
N SER A 229 -3.90 14.33 -11.39
CA SER A 229 -5.13 13.65 -10.97
C SER A 229 -5.11 12.16 -11.31
N VAL A 230 -5.96 11.37 -10.64
CA VAL A 230 -6.17 9.96 -10.96
C VAL A 230 -6.57 9.79 -12.43
N SER A 231 -7.48 10.62 -12.92
CA SER A 231 -7.96 10.57 -14.30
C SER A 231 -6.85 10.84 -15.33
N GLN A 232 -5.93 11.77 -15.06
CA GLN A 232 -4.78 12.03 -15.93
C GLN A 232 -3.83 10.83 -16.00
N ILE A 233 -3.55 10.18 -14.86
CA ILE A 233 -2.69 8.99 -14.82
C ILE A 233 -3.35 7.85 -15.59
N LYS A 234 -4.64 7.57 -15.36
CA LYS A 234 -5.37 6.50 -16.05
C LYS A 234 -5.47 6.76 -17.56
N ALA A 235 -5.72 8.01 -17.99
CA ALA A 235 -5.75 8.37 -19.40
C ALA A 235 -4.40 8.10 -20.08
N HIS A 236 -3.29 8.45 -19.43
CA HIS A 236 -1.95 8.17 -19.96
C HIS A 236 -1.70 6.67 -20.09
N LEU A 237 -2.02 5.88 -19.07
CA LEU A 237 -1.85 4.42 -19.09
C LEU A 237 -2.71 3.77 -20.18
N THR A 238 -3.95 4.22 -20.36
CA THR A 238 -4.83 3.76 -21.44
C THR A 238 -4.26 4.07 -22.83
N MET A 239 -3.66 5.24 -23.03
CA MET A 239 -2.98 5.60 -24.29
C MET A 239 -1.79 4.67 -24.60
N HIS A 240 -1.18 4.08 -23.56
CA HIS A 240 -0.09 3.10 -23.69
C HIS A 240 -0.60 1.64 -23.67
N GLN A 241 -1.91 1.44 -23.94
CA GLN A 241 -2.55 0.12 -24.09
C GLN A 241 -2.64 -0.72 -22.81
N TYR A 242 -2.48 -0.11 -21.62
CA TYR A 242 -2.81 -0.79 -20.38
C TYR A 242 -4.33 -0.72 -20.13
N GLU A 243 -4.92 -1.85 -19.77
CA GLU A 243 -6.34 -1.92 -19.45
C GLU A 243 -6.61 -1.20 -18.12
N MET A 244 -7.40 -0.12 -18.19
CA MET A 244 -7.85 0.63 -17.03
C MET A 244 -9.37 0.54 -16.90
N ARG A 245 -9.89 0.38 -15.68
CA ARG A 245 -11.34 0.44 -15.47
C ARG A 245 -11.85 1.84 -15.87
N ASN A 246 -12.79 1.87 -16.78
CA ASN A 246 -13.48 3.11 -17.15
C ASN A 246 -14.51 3.47 -16.07
N VAL A 247 -14.49 4.69 -15.59
CA VAL A 247 -15.57 5.27 -14.77
C VAL A 247 -16.56 5.87 -15.74
N SER A 248 -17.70 5.21 -15.89
CA SER A 248 -18.84 5.71 -16.65
C SER A 248 -19.68 6.66 -15.81
#